data_15c64f808c3bf51201d39540edcb8b58
#
_entry.id   15c64f808c3bf51201d39540edcb8b58
#
_cell.length_a   1.000
_cell.length_b   1.000
_cell.length_c   1.000
_cell.angle_alpha   90.00
_cell.angle_beta   90.00
_cell.angle_gamma   90.00
#
_symmetry.space_group_name_H-M   'P 1'
#
loop_
_entity.id
_entity.type
_entity.pdbx_description
1 polymer ?
#
loop_
_entity_poly.entity_id
_entity_poly.type
_entity_poly.pdbx_seq_one_letter_code
_entity_poly.pdbx_strand_id
1 'polypeptide(L)'
;MFKSRKVLTLVLLGLCLVGLADSAYLTWDHGSHKADPVGFEGGLCGADGGCAVSRSSPLSELPLPGTPLDLPISLLALGFYVVFMVLVALDHRSRPEVSGPSVTSRLLFALALLSVVYSGVLLGYSLYVGSLCKFCVVLYVVNLGLLWATWSTIGEAFGRFVASVWGAVFSRPALVAAIAMATVVGSGYLVYRGAVSSARAETEARMRAGASQVSETDRPMKGPANAKVQIVEYADFECPHCEIAFSTLEALVKDRPEVSVQFKHFPLDQACNPLIDRPFHQRACELAALTEC
;
A
#
# COMPACT_ATOMS: atom_id res chain seq x y z
N MET A 1 10.37 35.13 1.45
CA MET A 1 9.68 34.20 2.33
C MET A 1 10.66 33.48 3.24
N PHE A 2 11.59 32.68 2.76
CA PHE A 2 12.69 32.17 3.60
C PHE A 2 13.88 33.15 3.55
N LYS A 3 14.27 33.76 4.72
CA LYS A 3 15.39 34.71 4.84
C LYS A 3 16.77 34.05 4.59
N SER A 4 16.89 32.73 4.64
CA SER A 4 18.13 31.99 4.49
C SER A 4 17.92 30.71 3.68
N ARG A 5 18.78 30.47 2.70
CA ARG A 5 18.81 29.24 1.92
C ARG A 5 19.03 27.99 2.79
N LYS A 6 19.78 28.10 3.88
CA LYS A 6 19.97 27.00 4.84
C LYS A 6 18.66 26.59 5.49
N VAL A 7 17.81 27.55 5.89
CA VAL A 7 16.51 27.27 6.49
C VAL A 7 15.59 26.56 5.49
N LEU A 8 15.57 27.02 4.24
CA LEU A 8 14.79 26.34 3.19
C LEU A 8 15.24 24.91 2.98
N THR A 9 16.55 24.67 2.86
CA THR A 9 17.11 23.30 2.73
C THR A 9 16.71 22.42 3.90
N LEU A 10 16.79 22.92 5.13
CA LEU A 10 16.40 22.15 6.32
C LEU A 10 14.90 21.83 6.34
N VAL A 11 14.05 22.77 5.92
CA VAL A 11 12.60 22.55 5.80
C VAL A 11 12.30 21.48 4.76
N LEU A 12 12.91 21.57 3.57
CA LEU A 12 12.73 20.58 2.52
C LEU A 12 13.20 19.17 2.96
N LEU A 13 14.35 19.08 3.61
CA LEU A 13 14.87 17.80 4.13
C LEU A 13 13.95 17.25 5.24
N GLY A 14 13.46 18.10 6.15
CA GLY A 14 12.53 17.69 7.21
C GLY A 14 11.23 17.14 6.65
N LEU A 15 10.63 17.81 5.67
CA LEU A 15 9.43 17.31 4.98
C LEU A 15 9.68 15.98 4.26
N CYS A 16 10.81 15.86 3.58
CA CYS A 16 11.18 14.60 2.92
C CYS A 16 11.39 13.45 3.90
N LEU A 17 11.97 13.71 5.08
CA LEU A 17 12.14 12.67 6.12
C LEU A 17 10.80 12.18 6.65
N VAL A 18 9.83 13.08 6.86
CA VAL A 18 8.46 12.70 7.25
C VAL A 18 7.82 11.85 6.16
N GLY A 19 7.87 12.30 4.89
CA GLY A 19 7.31 11.56 3.78
C GLY A 19 7.98 10.19 3.56
N LEU A 20 9.30 10.12 3.77
CA LEU A 20 10.06 8.87 3.69
C LEU A 20 9.63 7.86 4.77
N ALA A 21 9.52 8.31 6.03
CA ALA A 21 9.10 7.46 7.14
C ALA A 21 7.67 6.94 6.93
N ASP A 22 6.76 7.81 6.51
CA ASP A 22 5.37 7.46 6.23
C ASP A 22 5.25 6.47 5.05
N SER A 23 5.96 6.72 3.95
CA SER A 23 5.98 5.83 2.79
C SER A 23 6.59 4.45 3.11
N ALA A 24 7.64 4.42 3.94
CA ALA A 24 8.24 3.17 4.40
C ALA A 24 7.26 2.36 5.26
N TYR A 25 6.57 3.03 6.18
CA TYR A 25 5.52 2.40 6.97
C TYR A 25 4.38 1.85 6.09
N LEU A 26 3.86 2.63 5.15
CA LEU A 26 2.80 2.18 4.24
C LEU A 26 3.25 1.00 3.34
N THR A 27 4.52 0.97 2.94
CA THR A 27 5.07 -0.15 2.17
C THR A 27 5.13 -1.43 3.02
N TRP A 28 5.55 -1.31 4.28
CA TRP A 28 5.55 -2.41 5.23
C TRP A 28 4.13 -2.90 5.54
N ASP A 29 3.20 -1.99 5.85
CA ASP A 29 1.80 -2.30 6.14
C ASP A 29 1.12 -3.02 4.96
N HIS A 30 1.34 -2.55 3.75
CA HIS A 30 0.86 -3.19 2.53
C HIS A 30 1.44 -4.59 2.31
N GLY A 31 2.76 -4.74 2.50
CA GLY A 31 3.44 -6.04 2.38
C GLY A 31 3.00 -7.04 3.42
N SER A 32 2.80 -6.62 4.67
CA SER A 32 2.32 -7.48 5.75
C SER A 32 0.91 -7.99 5.49
N HIS A 33 0.01 -7.13 5.01
CA HIS A 33 -1.33 -7.54 4.58
C HIS A 33 -1.30 -8.53 3.39
N LYS A 34 -0.41 -8.31 2.42
CA LYS A 34 -0.24 -9.24 1.29
C LYS A 34 0.34 -10.59 1.71
N ALA A 35 1.14 -10.62 2.76
CA ALA A 35 1.74 -11.86 3.30
C ALA A 35 0.74 -12.67 4.10
N ASP A 36 -0.08 -12.00 4.92
CA ASP A 36 -1.12 -12.61 5.75
C ASP A 36 -2.41 -11.77 5.69
N PRO A 37 -3.26 -11.99 4.68
CA PRO A 37 -4.49 -11.19 4.52
C PRO A 37 -5.52 -11.37 5.65
N VAL A 38 -5.47 -12.48 6.36
CA VAL A 38 -6.45 -12.84 7.41
C VAL A 38 -5.96 -12.44 8.79
N GLY A 39 -4.69 -12.71 9.11
CA GLY A 39 -4.13 -12.46 10.45
C GLY A 39 -3.58 -11.03 10.64
N PHE A 40 -3.44 -10.24 9.57
CA PHE A 40 -2.86 -8.91 9.67
C PHE A 40 -3.90 -7.83 10.03
N GLU A 41 -3.86 -7.33 11.24
CA GLU A 41 -4.78 -6.28 11.74
C GLU A 41 -4.41 -4.84 11.36
N GLY A 42 -3.44 -4.65 10.49
CA GLY A 42 -3.13 -3.32 9.96
C GLY A 42 -2.26 -2.41 10.83
N GLY A 43 -1.57 -2.92 11.83
CA GLY A 43 -0.65 -2.15 12.66
C GLY A 43 -1.25 -0.81 13.16
N LEU A 44 -0.53 0.31 13.00
CA LEU A 44 -1.03 1.66 13.33
C LEU A 44 -2.21 2.11 12.46
N CYS A 45 -2.39 1.51 11.30
CA CYS A 45 -3.50 1.76 10.39
C CYS A 45 -4.83 1.14 10.86
N GLY A 46 -4.77 0.04 11.59
CA GLY A 46 -5.94 -0.76 11.98
C GLY A 46 -6.44 -1.67 10.85
N ALA A 47 -7.25 -2.66 11.23
CA ALA A 47 -7.88 -3.59 10.27
C ALA A 47 -9.01 -2.92 9.50
N ASP A 48 -9.71 -1.99 10.14
CA ASP A 48 -10.89 -1.31 9.65
C ASP A 48 -10.62 0.13 9.24
N GLY A 49 -11.48 0.68 8.38
CA GLY A 49 -11.48 2.09 8.01
C GLY A 49 -10.60 2.43 6.81
N GLY A 50 -10.22 3.72 6.71
CA GLY A 50 -9.64 4.31 5.51
C GLY A 50 -8.35 3.68 5.01
N CYS A 51 -7.53 3.15 5.91
CA CYS A 51 -6.30 2.46 5.53
C CYS A 51 -6.57 1.10 4.89
N ALA A 52 -7.53 0.34 5.41
CA ALA A 52 -7.91 -0.97 4.85
C ALA A 52 -8.45 -0.79 3.41
N VAL A 53 -9.36 0.17 3.23
CA VAL A 53 -9.89 0.52 1.90
C VAL A 53 -8.78 0.99 0.95
N SER A 54 -7.84 1.80 1.44
CA SER A 54 -6.70 2.27 0.64
C SER A 54 -5.79 1.12 0.19
N ARG A 55 -5.54 0.12 1.06
CA ARG A 55 -4.72 -1.06 0.74
C ARG A 55 -5.35 -1.94 -0.33
N SER A 56 -6.66 -2.15 -0.27
CA SER A 56 -7.39 -2.98 -1.23
C SER A 56 -7.78 -2.24 -2.52
N SER A 57 -7.47 -0.96 -2.61
CA SER A 57 -7.76 -0.13 -3.79
C SER A 57 -6.94 -0.57 -5.01
N PRO A 58 -7.52 -0.59 -6.22
CA PRO A 58 -6.78 -0.81 -7.46
C PRO A 58 -5.72 0.26 -7.73
N LEU A 59 -5.78 1.42 -7.03
CA LEU A 59 -4.78 2.48 -7.08
C LEU A 59 -3.64 2.30 -6.06
N SER A 60 -3.63 1.22 -5.27
CA SER A 60 -2.57 0.97 -4.30
C SER A 60 -1.33 0.30 -4.90
N GLU A 61 -1.47 -0.28 -6.10
CA GLU A 61 -0.43 -1.05 -6.79
C GLU A 61 -0.37 -0.71 -8.27
N LEU A 62 0.83 -0.83 -8.83
CA LEU A 62 1.04 -0.84 -10.27
C LEU A 62 1.22 -2.28 -10.74
N PRO A 63 0.39 -2.77 -11.68
CA PRO A 63 0.52 -4.11 -12.20
C PRO A 63 1.84 -4.26 -12.98
N LEU A 64 2.63 -5.27 -12.61
CA LEU A 64 3.88 -5.63 -13.29
C LEU A 64 3.68 -6.93 -14.06
N PRO A 65 3.58 -6.89 -15.40
CA PRO A 65 3.38 -8.09 -16.19
C PRO A 65 4.48 -9.14 -15.97
N GLY A 66 4.09 -10.39 -15.72
CA GLY A 66 5.02 -11.50 -15.52
C GLY A 66 5.63 -11.59 -14.12
N THR A 67 5.16 -10.79 -13.15
CA THR A 67 5.60 -10.89 -11.76
C THR A 67 4.46 -11.39 -10.85
N PRO A 68 4.76 -12.15 -9.79
CA PRO A 68 3.74 -12.66 -8.86
C PRO A 68 3.21 -11.60 -7.88
N LEU A 69 3.84 -10.44 -7.83
CA LEU A 69 3.47 -9.32 -6.96
C LEU A 69 3.56 -8.02 -7.74
N ASP A 70 2.55 -7.20 -7.58
CA ASP A 70 2.51 -5.86 -8.15
C ASP A 70 3.37 -4.87 -7.33
N LEU A 71 3.74 -3.74 -7.94
CA LEU A 71 4.58 -2.73 -7.32
C LEU A 71 3.72 -1.81 -6.45
N PRO A 72 3.92 -1.77 -5.11
CA PRO A 72 3.13 -0.88 -4.27
C PRO A 72 3.47 0.58 -4.54
N ILE A 73 2.45 1.42 -4.65
CA ILE A 73 2.58 2.87 -4.90
C ILE A 73 3.38 3.55 -3.76
N SER A 74 3.26 3.06 -2.53
CA SER A 74 4.04 3.55 -1.39
C SER A 74 5.54 3.40 -1.58
N LEU A 75 6.00 2.36 -2.29
CA LEU A 75 7.42 2.18 -2.63
C LEU A 75 7.89 3.20 -3.68
N LEU A 76 7.02 3.60 -4.62
CA LEU A 76 7.31 4.71 -5.54
C LEU A 76 7.39 6.04 -4.79
N ALA A 77 6.50 6.27 -3.81
CA ALA A 77 6.56 7.45 -2.96
C ALA A 77 7.86 7.50 -2.13
N LEU A 78 8.29 6.36 -1.60
CA LEU A 78 9.59 6.24 -0.91
C LEU A 78 10.75 6.64 -1.84
N GLY A 79 10.78 6.10 -3.06
CA GLY A 79 11.75 6.48 -4.08
C GLY A 79 11.71 7.97 -4.43
N PHE A 80 10.51 8.53 -4.53
CA PHE A 80 10.31 9.97 -4.78
C PHE A 80 10.96 10.83 -3.69
N TYR A 81 10.76 10.54 -2.39
CA TYR A 81 11.35 11.33 -1.32
C TYR A 81 12.88 11.22 -1.26
N VAL A 82 13.43 10.04 -1.56
CA VAL A 82 14.90 9.86 -1.68
C VAL A 82 15.45 10.70 -2.81
N VAL A 83 14.85 10.63 -3.99
CA VAL A 83 15.25 11.44 -5.16
C VAL A 83 15.14 12.92 -4.86
N PHE A 84 14.07 13.34 -4.19
CA PHE A 84 13.87 14.73 -3.81
C PHE A 84 14.98 15.22 -2.86
N MET A 85 15.37 14.42 -1.86
CA MET A 85 16.49 14.72 -0.96
C MET A 85 17.84 14.83 -1.72
N VAL A 86 18.10 13.91 -2.67
CA VAL A 86 19.30 13.97 -3.52
C VAL A 86 19.33 15.28 -4.32
N LEU A 87 18.23 15.65 -4.94
CA LEU A 87 18.13 16.91 -5.69
C LEU A 87 18.30 18.13 -4.79
N VAL A 88 17.72 18.14 -3.57
CA VAL A 88 17.93 19.20 -2.58
C VAL A 88 19.40 19.33 -2.22
N ALA A 89 20.11 18.22 -2.02
CA ALA A 89 21.55 18.22 -1.73
C ALA A 89 22.37 18.74 -2.90
N LEU A 90 22.02 18.36 -4.14
CA LEU A 90 22.67 18.87 -5.35
C LEU A 90 22.42 20.37 -5.53
N ASP A 91 21.20 20.85 -5.31
CA ASP A 91 20.85 22.26 -5.39
C ASP A 91 21.62 23.08 -4.31
N HIS A 92 21.76 22.53 -3.11
CA HIS A 92 22.51 23.17 -2.04
C HIS A 92 24.00 23.34 -2.39
N ARG A 93 24.59 22.35 -3.05
CA ARG A 93 26.00 22.36 -3.49
C ARG A 93 26.27 23.24 -4.70
N SER A 94 25.27 23.39 -5.58
CA SER A 94 25.37 24.24 -6.76
C SER A 94 25.45 25.70 -6.34
N ARG A 95 26.59 26.36 -6.52
CA ARG A 95 26.75 27.80 -6.22
C ARG A 95 26.05 28.59 -7.33
N PRO A 96 25.05 29.43 -7.04
CA PRO A 96 24.49 30.32 -8.03
C PRO A 96 25.40 31.56 -8.15
N GLU A 97 26.32 31.56 -9.10
CA GLU A 97 26.97 32.79 -9.56
C GLU A 97 26.10 33.53 -10.60
N VAL A 98 25.00 32.92 -11.03
CA VAL A 98 24.08 33.46 -12.03
C VAL A 98 22.71 33.78 -11.38
N SER A 99 22.22 34.97 -11.63
CA SER A 99 20.89 35.42 -11.21
C SER A 99 19.80 34.61 -11.91
N GLY A 100 19.18 33.67 -11.17
CA GLY A 100 18.05 32.87 -11.67
C GLY A 100 17.95 31.50 -11.02
N PRO A 101 16.80 30.82 -11.14
CA PRO A 101 16.61 29.49 -10.60
C PRO A 101 17.49 28.47 -11.32
N SER A 102 18.16 27.60 -10.55
CA SER A 102 18.97 26.52 -11.07
C SER A 102 18.11 25.48 -11.79
N VAL A 103 18.73 24.68 -12.67
CA VAL A 103 18.06 23.52 -13.31
C VAL A 103 17.49 22.58 -12.23
N THR A 104 18.23 22.37 -11.14
CA THR A 104 17.82 21.51 -10.02
C THR A 104 16.63 22.08 -9.28
N SER A 105 16.58 23.42 -9.04
CA SER A 105 15.39 24.07 -8.42
C SER A 105 14.14 23.90 -9.28
N ARG A 106 14.27 23.95 -10.61
CA ARG A 106 13.16 23.73 -11.56
C ARG A 106 12.66 22.29 -11.50
N LEU A 107 13.57 21.31 -11.44
CA LEU A 107 13.20 19.90 -11.28
C LEU A 107 12.50 19.65 -9.94
N LEU A 108 13.00 20.20 -8.83
CA LEU A 108 12.38 20.10 -7.52
C LEU A 108 10.94 20.62 -7.53
N PHE A 109 10.72 21.80 -8.14
CA PHE A 109 9.37 22.36 -8.23
C PHE A 109 8.46 21.52 -9.15
N ALA A 110 8.96 21.04 -10.30
CA ALA A 110 8.20 20.21 -11.22
C ALA A 110 7.76 18.89 -10.53
N LEU A 111 8.67 18.25 -9.80
CA LEU A 111 8.38 17.04 -9.04
C LEU A 111 7.38 17.29 -7.90
N ALA A 112 7.52 18.41 -7.17
CA ALA A 112 6.57 18.80 -6.14
C ALA A 112 5.18 19.08 -6.71
N LEU A 113 5.08 19.73 -7.86
CA LEU A 113 3.82 19.97 -8.55
C LEU A 113 3.17 18.65 -8.98
N LEU A 114 3.94 17.76 -9.60
CA LEU A 114 3.46 16.44 -10.01
C LEU A 114 2.96 15.63 -8.81
N SER A 115 3.67 15.66 -7.68
CA SER A 115 3.26 14.94 -6.47
C SER A 115 1.95 15.49 -5.88
N VAL A 116 1.73 16.80 -5.93
CA VAL A 116 0.46 17.42 -5.48
C VAL A 116 -0.69 17.05 -6.41
N VAL A 117 -0.49 17.07 -7.74
CA VAL A 117 -1.52 16.64 -8.71
C VAL A 117 -1.90 15.18 -8.46
N TYR A 118 -0.92 14.30 -8.27
CA TYR A 118 -1.17 12.90 -7.97
C TYR A 118 -1.87 12.72 -6.61
N SER A 119 -1.47 13.46 -5.58
CA SER A 119 -2.16 13.50 -4.28
C SER A 119 -3.63 13.92 -4.41
N GLY A 120 -3.92 14.87 -5.29
CA GLY A 120 -5.28 15.31 -5.60
C GLY A 120 -6.13 14.21 -6.23
N VAL A 121 -5.56 13.42 -7.15
CA VAL A 121 -6.24 12.24 -7.74
C VAL A 121 -6.56 11.20 -6.67
N LEU A 122 -5.59 10.87 -5.80
CA LEU A 122 -5.80 9.90 -4.73
C LEU A 122 -6.81 10.39 -3.68
N LEU A 123 -6.77 11.68 -3.34
CA LEU A 123 -7.74 12.30 -2.43
C LEU A 123 -9.15 12.26 -3.05
N GLY A 124 -9.29 12.61 -4.32
CA GLY A 124 -10.56 12.54 -5.05
C GLY A 124 -11.15 11.12 -5.04
N TYR A 125 -10.33 10.11 -5.28
CA TYR A 125 -10.73 8.71 -5.19
C TYR A 125 -11.14 8.31 -3.76
N SER A 126 -10.37 8.72 -2.74
CA SER A 126 -10.69 8.45 -1.33
C SER A 126 -12.03 9.07 -0.91
N LEU A 127 -12.31 10.29 -1.37
CA LEU A 127 -13.60 10.96 -1.13
C LEU A 127 -14.75 10.27 -1.87
N TYR A 128 -14.53 9.80 -3.08
CA TYR A 128 -15.53 9.05 -3.85
C TYR A 128 -15.93 7.73 -3.16
N VAL A 129 -14.96 7.02 -2.59
CA VAL A 129 -15.19 5.78 -1.85
C VAL A 129 -15.69 6.04 -0.42
N GLY A 130 -15.68 7.29 0.05
CA GLY A 130 -16.13 7.67 1.39
C GLY A 130 -15.16 7.27 2.50
N SER A 131 -13.89 7.05 2.19
CA SER A 131 -12.91 6.53 3.15
C SER A 131 -11.56 7.23 3.03
N LEU A 132 -11.09 7.85 4.12
CA LEU A 132 -9.84 8.60 4.18
C LEU A 132 -8.77 7.85 4.98
N CYS A 133 -7.65 7.56 4.35
CA CYS A 133 -6.47 7.02 5.01
C CYS A 133 -5.70 8.14 5.71
N LYS A 134 -5.53 8.06 7.03
CA LYS A 134 -4.82 9.07 7.84
C LYS A 134 -3.36 9.29 7.41
N PHE A 135 -2.65 8.23 7.03
CA PHE A 135 -1.27 8.31 6.53
C PHE A 135 -1.20 8.92 5.13
N CYS A 136 -2.16 8.60 4.25
CA CYS A 136 -2.25 9.27 2.95
C CYS A 136 -2.44 10.79 3.11
N VAL A 137 -3.24 11.23 4.09
CA VAL A 137 -3.41 12.67 4.39
C VAL A 137 -2.10 13.31 4.83
N VAL A 138 -1.26 12.63 5.62
CA VAL A 138 0.09 13.12 5.98
C VAL A 138 0.91 13.38 4.73
N LEU A 139 0.94 12.44 3.77
CA LEU A 139 1.66 12.62 2.50
C LEU A 139 1.12 13.79 1.67
N TYR A 140 -0.21 14.01 1.66
CA TYR A 140 -0.79 15.17 0.95
C TYR A 140 -0.32 16.50 1.55
N VAL A 141 -0.28 16.60 2.87
CA VAL A 141 0.22 17.79 3.57
C VAL A 141 1.72 17.99 3.32
N VAL A 142 2.51 16.93 3.37
CA VAL A 142 3.95 16.99 3.06
C VAL A 142 4.18 17.46 1.62
N ASN A 143 3.46 16.92 0.64
CA ASN A 143 3.58 17.31 -0.77
C ASN A 143 3.19 18.78 -1.01
N LEU A 144 2.12 19.26 -0.37
CA LEU A 144 1.77 20.69 -0.38
C LEU A 144 2.86 21.55 0.24
N GLY A 145 3.46 21.11 1.35
CA GLY A 145 4.59 21.78 1.98
C GLY A 145 5.84 21.85 1.07
N LEU A 146 6.16 20.77 0.35
CA LEU A 146 7.25 20.74 -0.63
C LEU A 146 6.98 21.70 -1.79
N LEU A 147 5.75 21.71 -2.32
CA LEU A 147 5.37 22.63 -3.40
C LEU A 147 5.47 24.09 -2.93
N TRP A 148 4.95 24.40 -1.75
CA TRP A 148 5.01 25.76 -1.18
C TRP A 148 6.46 26.21 -0.94
N ALA A 149 7.32 25.33 -0.40
CA ALA A 149 8.71 25.64 -0.15
C ALA A 149 9.50 25.85 -1.44
N THR A 150 9.29 25.00 -2.47
CA THR A 150 9.98 25.11 -3.76
C THR A 150 9.47 26.27 -4.60
N TRP A 151 8.18 26.65 -4.50
CA TRP A 151 7.62 27.83 -5.16
C TRP A 151 8.43 29.09 -4.87
N SER A 152 8.89 29.24 -3.61
CA SER A 152 9.66 30.40 -3.18
C SER A 152 11.02 30.55 -3.87
N THR A 153 11.52 29.48 -4.53
CA THR A 153 12.84 29.47 -5.20
C THR A 153 12.77 29.83 -6.66
N ILE A 154 11.61 29.74 -7.30
CA ILE A 154 11.49 29.86 -8.76
C ILE A 154 11.35 31.31 -9.21
N GLY A 155 10.56 32.16 -8.55
CA GLY A 155 10.45 33.60 -8.84
C GLY A 155 10.08 33.99 -10.29
N GLU A 156 9.84 33.00 -11.18
CA GLU A 156 9.56 33.21 -12.59
C GLU A 156 8.05 33.11 -12.89
N ALA A 157 7.62 33.77 -13.98
CA ALA A 157 6.27 33.57 -14.50
C ALA A 157 6.08 32.12 -14.98
N PHE A 158 4.94 31.50 -14.63
CA PHE A 158 4.62 30.09 -14.89
C PHE A 158 4.86 29.65 -16.35
N GLY A 159 4.58 30.50 -17.33
CA GLY A 159 4.82 30.17 -18.76
C GLY A 159 6.29 29.97 -19.11
N ARG A 160 7.22 30.77 -18.52
CA ARG A 160 8.66 30.60 -18.70
C ARG A 160 9.17 29.35 -17.98
N PHE A 161 8.59 29.02 -16.84
CA PHE A 161 8.88 27.78 -16.11
C PHE A 161 8.55 26.56 -16.97
N VAL A 162 7.33 26.44 -17.55
CA VAL A 162 6.94 25.29 -18.37
C VAL A 162 7.90 25.07 -19.54
N ALA A 163 8.28 26.15 -20.24
CA ALA A 163 9.24 26.05 -21.36
C ALA A 163 10.64 25.58 -20.89
N SER A 164 11.06 25.95 -19.67
CA SER A 164 12.38 25.61 -19.14
C SER A 164 12.47 24.21 -18.53
N VAL A 165 11.36 23.62 -18.08
CA VAL A 165 11.31 22.26 -17.53
C VAL A 165 11.68 21.23 -18.58
N TRP A 166 11.27 21.43 -19.83
CA TRP A 166 11.58 20.50 -20.92
C TRP A 166 13.09 20.31 -21.11
N GLY A 167 13.87 21.39 -21.05
CA GLY A 167 15.33 21.31 -21.07
C GLY A 167 15.94 20.71 -19.78
N ALA A 168 15.26 20.86 -18.64
CA ALA A 168 15.72 20.32 -17.36
C ALA A 168 15.60 18.78 -17.29
N VAL A 169 14.63 18.18 -17.97
CA VAL A 169 14.44 16.72 -18.01
C VAL A 169 15.64 15.97 -18.61
N PHE A 170 16.36 16.60 -19.56
CA PHE A 170 17.57 16.01 -20.19
C PHE A 170 18.87 16.45 -19.51
N SER A 171 18.82 17.00 -18.33
CA SER A 171 19.97 17.50 -17.59
C SER A 171 20.68 16.40 -16.77
N ARG A 172 21.95 16.64 -16.41
CA ARG A 172 22.69 15.74 -15.49
C ARG A 172 21.96 15.48 -14.15
N PRO A 173 21.40 16.50 -13.46
CA PRO A 173 20.62 16.25 -12.25
C PRO A 173 19.40 15.33 -12.48
N ALA A 174 18.72 15.46 -13.62
CA ALA A 174 17.59 14.57 -13.95
C ALA A 174 18.05 13.13 -14.19
N LEU A 175 19.19 12.92 -14.83
CA LEU A 175 19.77 11.58 -14.99
C LEU A 175 20.14 10.97 -13.63
N VAL A 176 20.77 11.72 -12.73
CA VAL A 176 21.07 11.27 -11.37
C VAL A 176 19.80 10.92 -10.62
N ALA A 177 18.74 11.75 -10.73
CA ALA A 177 17.43 11.49 -10.14
C ALA A 177 16.80 10.19 -10.68
N ALA A 178 16.85 9.97 -11.99
CA ALA A 178 16.32 8.76 -12.63
C ALA A 178 17.07 7.49 -12.19
N ILE A 179 18.40 7.55 -12.12
CA ILE A 179 19.21 6.43 -11.61
C ILE A 179 18.91 6.16 -10.14
N ALA A 180 18.84 7.20 -9.30
CA ALA A 180 18.48 7.06 -7.89
C ALA A 180 17.08 6.44 -7.71
N MET A 181 16.08 6.89 -8.48
CA MET A 181 14.74 6.33 -8.48
C MET A 181 14.75 4.84 -8.86
N ALA A 182 15.37 4.49 -9.98
CA ALA A 182 15.46 3.11 -10.46
C ALA A 182 16.17 2.21 -9.45
N THR A 183 17.24 2.70 -8.81
CA THR A 183 17.99 1.95 -7.79
C THR A 183 17.14 1.74 -6.53
N VAL A 184 16.53 2.79 -5.98
CA VAL A 184 15.74 2.70 -4.75
C VAL A 184 14.50 1.85 -4.95
N VAL A 185 13.73 2.11 -6.01
CA VAL A 185 12.50 1.35 -6.30
C VAL A 185 12.83 -0.08 -6.70
N GLY A 186 13.84 -0.30 -7.54
CA GLY A 186 14.24 -1.64 -7.97
C GLY A 186 14.77 -2.50 -6.82
N SER A 187 15.72 -1.99 -6.02
CA SER A 187 16.23 -2.71 -4.85
C SER A 187 15.16 -2.89 -3.78
N GLY A 188 14.36 -1.85 -3.51
CA GLY A 188 13.25 -1.91 -2.57
C GLY A 188 12.20 -2.93 -3.00
N TYR A 189 11.86 -3.02 -4.28
CA TYR A 189 10.94 -4.03 -4.80
C TYR A 189 11.48 -5.46 -4.66
N LEU A 190 12.78 -5.68 -4.88
CA LEU A 190 13.39 -7.00 -4.67
C LEU A 190 13.31 -7.42 -3.20
N VAL A 191 13.60 -6.50 -2.27
CA VAL A 191 13.47 -6.74 -0.82
C VAL A 191 12.01 -6.99 -0.43
N TYR A 192 11.09 -6.13 -0.89
CA TYR A 192 9.65 -6.26 -0.67
C TYR A 192 9.12 -7.62 -1.15
N ARG A 193 9.44 -7.98 -2.39
CA ARG A 193 9.04 -9.26 -2.97
C ARG A 193 9.59 -10.45 -2.18
N GLY A 194 10.87 -10.41 -1.79
CA GLY A 194 11.49 -11.45 -0.98
C GLY A 194 10.81 -11.59 0.38
N ALA A 195 10.58 -10.49 1.09
CA ALA A 195 9.92 -10.48 2.39
C ALA A 195 8.48 -10.99 2.33
N VAL A 196 7.69 -10.53 1.36
CA VAL A 196 6.30 -10.98 1.19
C VAL A 196 6.23 -12.46 0.81
N SER A 197 7.11 -12.94 -0.08
CA SER A 197 7.08 -14.34 -0.49
C SER A 197 7.50 -15.30 0.63
N SER A 198 8.49 -14.94 1.44
CA SER A 198 8.90 -15.76 2.60
C SER A 198 7.82 -15.78 3.69
N ALA A 199 7.22 -14.64 4.00
CA ALA A 199 6.15 -14.55 4.99
C ALA A 199 4.88 -15.31 4.53
N ARG A 200 4.52 -15.25 3.23
CA ARG A 200 3.44 -16.08 2.66
C ARG A 200 3.72 -17.57 2.82
N ALA A 201 4.92 -18.00 2.48
CA ALA A 201 5.30 -19.42 2.62
C ALA A 201 5.18 -19.90 4.08
N GLU A 202 5.55 -19.06 5.03
CA GLU A 202 5.40 -19.37 6.46
C GLU A 202 3.92 -19.44 6.87
N THR A 203 3.10 -18.47 6.45
CA THR A 203 1.65 -18.46 6.70
C THR A 203 0.97 -19.69 6.09
N GLU A 204 1.31 -20.04 4.84
CA GLU A 204 0.80 -21.26 4.20
C GLU A 204 1.25 -22.54 4.92
N ALA A 205 2.48 -22.59 5.41
CA ALA A 205 2.97 -23.74 6.19
C ALA A 205 2.21 -23.89 7.51
N ARG A 206 1.94 -22.78 8.21
CA ARG A 206 1.11 -22.77 9.43
C ARG A 206 -0.31 -23.24 9.16
N MET A 207 -0.94 -22.72 8.09
CA MET A 207 -2.29 -23.14 7.70
C MET A 207 -2.36 -24.62 7.34
N ARG A 208 -1.38 -25.16 6.60
CA ARG A 208 -1.31 -26.60 6.28
C ARG A 208 -1.13 -27.46 7.52
N ALA A 209 -0.29 -27.03 8.46
CA ALA A 209 -0.10 -27.75 9.73
C ALA A 209 -1.38 -27.78 10.58
N GLY A 210 -2.12 -26.66 10.61
CA GLY A 210 -3.44 -26.57 11.26
C GLY A 210 -4.51 -27.42 10.55
N ALA A 211 -4.55 -27.38 9.23
CA ALA A 211 -5.53 -28.12 8.42
C ALA A 211 -5.40 -29.66 8.59
N SER A 212 -4.19 -30.18 8.80
CA SER A 212 -3.96 -31.60 9.03
C SER A 212 -4.57 -32.15 10.33
N GLN A 213 -5.00 -31.28 11.26
CA GLN A 213 -5.62 -31.66 12.55
C GLN A 213 -7.15 -31.68 12.48
N VAL A 214 -7.76 -31.25 11.37
CA VAL A 214 -9.21 -31.15 11.25
C VAL A 214 -9.77 -32.45 10.62
N SER A 215 -10.60 -33.17 11.39
CA SER A 215 -11.30 -34.37 10.91
C SER A 215 -12.21 -34.07 9.71
N GLU A 216 -12.13 -34.90 8.66
CA GLU A 216 -12.90 -34.74 7.40
C GLU A 216 -14.37 -35.14 7.50
N THR A 217 -14.84 -35.65 8.66
CA THR A 217 -16.15 -36.29 8.77
C THR A 217 -17.24 -35.38 9.31
N ASP A 218 -18.36 -35.40 8.58
CA ASP A 218 -19.72 -35.01 9.03
C ASP A 218 -20.05 -33.52 9.10
N ARG A 219 -19.90 -32.81 8.00
CA ARG A 219 -20.29 -31.41 7.91
C ARG A 219 -21.21 -31.12 6.73
N PRO A 220 -22.12 -30.13 6.83
CA PRO A 220 -23.03 -29.77 5.74
C PRO A 220 -22.28 -29.49 4.45
N MET A 221 -22.69 -30.13 3.36
CA MET A 221 -22.13 -29.96 2.02
C MET A 221 -23.20 -29.45 1.07
N LYS A 222 -22.87 -28.42 0.29
CA LYS A 222 -23.68 -27.94 -0.83
C LYS A 222 -23.10 -28.50 -2.13
N GLY A 223 -23.97 -29.00 -3.01
CA GLY A 223 -23.58 -29.64 -4.27
C GLY A 223 -23.45 -31.17 -4.15
N PRO A 224 -23.10 -31.86 -5.26
CA PRO A 224 -23.01 -33.31 -5.28
C PRO A 224 -21.86 -33.84 -4.40
N ALA A 225 -22.13 -34.90 -3.64
CA ALA A 225 -21.13 -35.54 -2.79
C ALA A 225 -19.95 -36.12 -3.56
N ASN A 226 -20.16 -36.48 -4.85
CA ASN A 226 -19.15 -36.99 -5.76
C ASN A 226 -18.65 -35.95 -6.76
N ALA A 227 -18.72 -34.66 -6.42
CA ALA A 227 -18.24 -33.59 -7.27
C ALA A 227 -16.74 -33.76 -7.59
N LYS A 228 -16.36 -33.43 -8.83
CA LYS A 228 -14.97 -33.51 -9.27
C LYS A 228 -14.08 -32.47 -8.55
N VAL A 229 -14.66 -31.34 -8.18
CA VAL A 229 -13.99 -30.28 -7.42
C VAL A 229 -14.71 -30.13 -6.10
N GLN A 230 -14.00 -30.37 -5.02
CA GLN A 230 -14.49 -30.19 -3.67
C GLN A 230 -13.76 -29.01 -3.03
N ILE A 231 -14.51 -27.98 -2.63
CA ILE A 231 -14.01 -26.79 -1.97
C ILE A 231 -14.33 -26.91 -0.48
N VAL A 232 -13.37 -26.73 0.38
CA VAL A 232 -13.57 -26.61 1.82
C VAL A 232 -13.43 -25.14 2.19
N GLU A 233 -14.52 -24.54 2.64
CA GLU A 233 -14.56 -23.17 3.11
C GLU A 233 -14.40 -23.15 4.64
N TYR A 234 -13.36 -22.53 5.12
CA TYR A 234 -13.19 -22.22 6.54
C TYR A 234 -13.65 -20.79 6.78
N ALA A 235 -14.73 -20.60 7.52
CA ALA A 235 -15.37 -19.31 7.64
C ALA A 235 -15.77 -18.96 9.09
N ASP A 236 -15.82 -17.67 9.32
CA ASP A 236 -16.28 -17.03 10.55
C ASP A 236 -17.54 -16.20 10.25
N PHE A 237 -18.57 -16.34 11.06
CA PHE A 237 -19.84 -15.65 10.88
C PHE A 237 -19.81 -14.14 11.16
N GLU A 238 -18.81 -13.64 11.86
CA GLU A 238 -18.60 -12.20 12.04
C GLU A 238 -17.71 -11.58 10.93
N CYS A 239 -17.12 -12.40 10.03
CA CYS A 239 -16.22 -11.93 9.01
C CYS A 239 -16.98 -11.45 7.74
N PRO A 240 -16.95 -10.13 7.40
CA PRO A 240 -17.62 -9.62 6.20
C PRO A 240 -17.08 -10.21 4.88
N HIS A 241 -15.81 -10.58 4.85
CA HIS A 241 -15.21 -11.22 3.68
C HIS A 241 -15.71 -12.66 3.49
N CYS A 242 -15.99 -13.37 4.59
CA CYS A 242 -16.59 -14.70 4.52
C CYS A 242 -18.03 -14.65 3.99
N GLU A 243 -18.80 -13.62 4.33
CA GLU A 243 -20.14 -13.40 3.75
C GLU A 243 -20.09 -13.24 2.22
N ILE A 244 -19.14 -12.46 1.72
CA ILE A 244 -18.93 -12.27 0.28
C ILE A 244 -18.46 -13.57 -0.37
N ALA A 245 -17.52 -14.29 0.24
CA ALA A 245 -17.01 -15.56 -0.25
C ALA A 245 -18.13 -16.61 -0.32
N PHE A 246 -18.92 -16.73 0.73
CA PHE A 246 -20.09 -17.62 0.79
C PHE A 246 -21.07 -17.36 -0.37
N SER A 247 -21.44 -16.12 -0.60
CA SER A 247 -22.34 -15.74 -1.70
C SER A 247 -21.79 -16.12 -3.07
N THR A 248 -20.48 -15.94 -3.26
CA THR A 248 -19.76 -16.29 -4.49
C THR A 248 -19.71 -17.80 -4.70
N LEU A 249 -19.42 -18.56 -3.63
CA LEU A 249 -19.36 -20.03 -3.68
C LEU A 249 -20.75 -20.62 -3.88
N GLU A 250 -21.78 -20.04 -3.28
CA GLU A 250 -23.16 -20.47 -3.51
C GLU A 250 -23.61 -20.31 -4.96
N ALA A 251 -23.27 -19.18 -5.59
CA ALA A 251 -23.50 -18.98 -7.02
C ALA A 251 -22.72 -19.98 -7.86
N LEU A 252 -21.45 -20.22 -7.52
CA LEU A 252 -20.60 -21.18 -8.23
C LEU A 252 -21.18 -22.61 -8.21
N VAL A 253 -21.65 -23.08 -7.06
CA VAL A 253 -22.25 -24.44 -6.94
C VAL A 253 -23.53 -24.55 -7.76
N LYS A 254 -24.33 -23.48 -7.86
CA LYS A 254 -25.53 -23.45 -8.72
C LYS A 254 -25.22 -23.54 -10.20
N ASP A 255 -24.14 -22.88 -10.63
CA ASP A 255 -23.77 -22.80 -12.04
C ASP A 255 -22.87 -23.96 -12.51
N ARG A 256 -22.24 -24.69 -11.57
CA ARG A 256 -21.25 -25.74 -11.85
C ARG A 256 -21.58 -27.02 -11.10
N PRO A 257 -22.28 -27.97 -11.73
CA PRO A 257 -22.65 -29.24 -11.10
C PRO A 257 -21.47 -30.15 -10.75
N GLU A 258 -20.27 -29.86 -11.27
CA GLU A 258 -19.02 -30.55 -10.93
C GLU A 258 -18.35 -30.04 -9.66
N VAL A 259 -18.91 -29.00 -9.01
CA VAL A 259 -18.36 -28.38 -7.80
C VAL A 259 -19.24 -28.65 -6.59
N SER A 260 -18.63 -28.97 -5.46
CA SER A 260 -19.26 -28.97 -4.16
C SER A 260 -18.48 -28.11 -3.16
N VAL A 261 -19.18 -27.56 -2.17
CA VAL A 261 -18.60 -26.76 -1.10
C VAL A 261 -18.98 -27.37 0.24
N GLN A 262 -17.99 -27.65 1.05
CA GLN A 262 -18.12 -28.04 2.45
C GLN A 262 -17.77 -26.86 3.34
N PHE A 263 -18.68 -26.48 4.23
CA PHE A 263 -18.46 -25.42 5.21
C PHE A 263 -17.81 -25.98 6.48
N LYS A 264 -16.80 -25.25 7.00
CA LYS A 264 -16.17 -25.53 8.31
C LYS A 264 -16.04 -24.25 9.11
N HIS A 265 -16.42 -24.33 10.40
CA HIS A 265 -16.23 -23.21 11.30
C HIS A 265 -14.76 -22.93 11.55
N PHE A 266 -14.39 -21.67 11.42
CA PHE A 266 -13.08 -21.17 11.79
C PHE A 266 -13.23 -19.83 12.53
N PRO A 267 -13.74 -19.85 13.77
CA PRO A 267 -13.92 -18.65 14.55
C PRO A 267 -12.59 -17.90 14.73
N LEU A 268 -12.59 -16.61 14.42
CA LEU A 268 -11.42 -15.75 14.59
C LEU A 268 -11.42 -15.13 15.99
N ASP A 269 -11.57 -15.99 17.01
CA ASP A 269 -11.57 -15.60 18.41
C ASP A 269 -10.72 -16.59 19.24
N GLN A 270 -9.82 -16.04 20.07
CA GLN A 270 -8.97 -16.80 20.98
C GLN A 270 -9.74 -17.63 22.02
N ALA A 271 -11.02 -17.30 22.29
CA ALA A 271 -11.83 -17.99 23.28
C ALA A 271 -12.05 -19.47 22.94
N CYS A 272 -12.09 -19.82 21.65
CA CYS A 272 -12.30 -21.19 21.20
C CYS A 272 -11.32 -21.66 20.11
N ASN A 273 -10.56 -20.75 19.50
CA ASN A 273 -9.61 -21.09 18.45
C ASN A 273 -8.17 -20.87 18.92
N PRO A 274 -7.42 -21.93 19.24
CA PRO A 274 -6.06 -21.82 19.74
C PRO A 274 -5.04 -21.28 18.74
N LEU A 275 -5.43 -21.14 17.46
CA LEU A 275 -4.61 -20.52 16.43
C LEU A 275 -4.71 -19.00 16.42
N ILE A 276 -5.67 -18.44 17.17
CA ILE A 276 -5.87 -16.99 17.32
C ILE A 276 -5.33 -16.59 18.70
N ASP A 277 -4.38 -15.68 18.71
CA ASP A 277 -3.66 -15.24 19.92
C ASP A 277 -4.27 -14.00 20.59
N ARG A 278 -5.39 -13.47 20.04
CA ARG A 278 -6.05 -12.24 20.49
C ARG A 278 -7.56 -12.25 20.21
N PRO A 279 -8.35 -11.47 20.97
CA PRO A 279 -9.77 -11.30 20.68
C PRO A 279 -9.94 -10.48 19.41
N PHE A 280 -10.51 -11.08 18.35
CA PHE A 280 -10.76 -10.41 17.09
C PHE A 280 -12.25 -10.31 16.84
N HIS A 281 -12.94 -11.42 16.56
CA HIS A 281 -14.39 -11.49 16.44
C HIS A 281 -14.97 -12.06 17.73
N GLN A 282 -15.41 -11.19 18.63
CA GLN A 282 -15.73 -11.58 20.03
C GLN A 282 -16.94 -12.50 20.18
N ARG A 283 -17.79 -12.61 19.17
CA ARG A 283 -18.95 -13.50 19.13
C ARG A 283 -18.78 -14.69 18.20
N ALA A 284 -17.66 -14.81 17.53
CA ALA A 284 -17.43 -15.85 16.54
C ALA A 284 -17.57 -17.25 17.12
N CYS A 285 -17.08 -17.47 18.34
CA CYS A 285 -17.23 -18.75 19.05
C CYS A 285 -18.69 -19.07 19.37
N GLU A 286 -19.45 -18.09 19.84
CA GLU A 286 -20.89 -18.25 20.15
C GLU A 286 -21.67 -18.58 18.87
N LEU A 287 -21.43 -17.82 17.80
CA LEU A 287 -22.11 -18.02 16.52
C LEU A 287 -21.79 -19.38 15.89
N ALA A 288 -20.53 -19.82 15.97
CA ALA A 288 -20.13 -21.14 15.51
C ALA A 288 -20.85 -22.26 16.29
N ALA A 289 -20.97 -22.12 17.61
CA ALA A 289 -21.70 -23.09 18.44
C ALA A 289 -23.20 -23.12 18.16
N LEU A 290 -23.83 -21.98 17.94
CA LEU A 290 -25.26 -21.88 17.64
C LEU A 290 -25.67 -22.57 16.33
N THR A 291 -24.76 -22.69 15.38
CA THR A 291 -25.04 -23.31 14.07
C THR A 291 -24.74 -24.81 14.01
N GLU A 292 -24.18 -25.37 15.07
CA GLU A 292 -23.98 -26.82 15.24
C GLU A 292 -25.20 -27.51 15.92
N CYS A 293 -26.16 -26.73 16.48
CA CYS A 293 -27.38 -27.22 17.07
C CYS A 293 -28.51 -27.33 16.05
#